data_a3725c3a068b341e04c1650672517afc
#
_entry.id   a3725c3a068b341e04c1650672517afc
#
_cell.length_a   1.000
_cell.length_b   1.000
_cell.length_c   1.000
_cell.angle_alpha   90.00
_cell.angle_beta   90.00
_cell.angle_gamma   90.00
#
_symmetry.space_group_name_H-M   'P 1'
#
loop_
_entity.id
_entity.type
_entity.pdbx_description
1 polymer ?
#
loop_
_entity_poly.entity_id
_entity_poly.type
_entity_poly.pdbx_seq_one_letter_code
_entity_poly.pdbx_strand_id
1 'polypeptide(L)'
;MKATPMSTDRPGAIPKIGEDGRSSDRSVPSPGALHPFATPWPVYLVGSIILLTMLSYWVFPGHLYLYEDTQIYLPMIEHLWDPSVLQRDILATRPHLAFTIYDEVALFLKGLTGLEFREVLTLQQWIFRAIGIFGIYLLARAMKLSLPKALSVAGFLTLGATVVGSGLSTLEFEPIPRSFAFPLILLAMGQIANGRYLAGGVAGAIAFLYHPPIGYPFWLVFLVLVGCACRQPTRKEAILGVLPLICAGAVLFVLSRSQVAMSPPEPLFRRLDPLQEQLQSLLAPYNWISTWPFRWIEHHLFLGTVAGLAFWRLRRSVGHDLRFFLVGLPLVSILSMPASYVLLEKLKWSFVPQFQPMRALVYLAVVTALLTTTAGIKAIEEGRFGEGLLWLLVAFAIPTEARVLHILVPRLSSLAIPEIRRRVVLVMGFALFASVAFRAQGRGKRWAGVTLAACVLAPFFLLGRYGKVNQFAPRNSPELEGLARWARSSTPKDAVFLFPDAGHDIDPTIFRAAALRAVYVDWKSNGQVNFFRDFTREWWRRWQTVSSHPFDPRHLEDYSSLGIDYLVVQPSHHIPGGEVEFENSRYAVYAVKQLNGLVPAG
;
A
#
# COMPACT_ATOMS: atom_id res chain seq x y z
N MET A 1 -37.16 42.74 -63.67
CA MET A 1 -36.89 43.73 -64.67
C MET A 1 -35.41 43.89 -64.84
N LYS A 2 -34.92 43.64 -66.09
CA LYS A 2 -33.64 44.00 -66.73
C LYS A 2 -32.35 43.55 -65.99
N ALA A 3 -31.61 42.50 -66.34
CA ALA A 3 -30.94 42.16 -67.63
C ALA A 3 -29.73 43.04 -67.95
N THR A 4 -28.52 42.43 -67.77
CA THR A 4 -27.36 42.30 -68.64
C THR A 4 -26.52 43.53 -68.98
N PRO A 5 -25.26 43.40 -69.52
CA PRO A 5 -24.33 42.26 -69.65
C PRO A 5 -22.81 42.55 -69.47
N MET A 6 -22.02 41.51 -69.40
CA MET A 6 -20.74 41.17 -70.06
C MET A 6 -19.72 42.26 -70.41
N SER A 7 -18.48 42.08 -69.99
CA SER A 7 -17.31 42.37 -70.83
C SER A 7 -16.15 41.34 -70.48
N THR A 8 -15.75 40.68 -71.53
CA THR A 8 -14.57 39.85 -71.74
C THR A 8 -13.33 40.71 -71.85
N ASP A 9 -12.21 40.29 -71.19
CA ASP A 9 -10.90 40.28 -71.85
C ASP A 9 -9.87 39.38 -71.14
N ARG A 10 -9.23 38.51 -71.94
CA ARG A 10 -7.98 37.78 -71.70
C ARG A 10 -6.89 38.49 -72.53
N PRO A 11 -5.57 38.09 -72.47
CA PRO A 11 -4.75 37.39 -71.49
C PRO A 11 -3.40 38.13 -71.26
N GLY A 12 -2.67 37.77 -70.20
CA GLY A 12 -1.30 38.25 -69.97
C GLY A 12 -0.40 37.15 -69.37
N ALA A 13 0.66 36.92 -70.08
CA ALA A 13 1.75 35.97 -70.04
C ALA A 13 2.28 35.53 -68.65
N ILE A 14 2.62 34.23 -68.59
CA ILE A 14 3.40 33.53 -67.58
C ILE A 14 4.90 33.81 -67.77
N PRO A 15 5.68 34.18 -66.75
CA PRO A 15 7.12 33.96 -66.75
C PRO A 15 7.46 32.61 -66.13
N LYS A 16 8.12 31.72 -66.89
CA LYS A 16 8.88 30.57 -66.44
C LYS A 16 10.03 31.05 -65.56
N ILE A 17 10.11 30.61 -64.32
CA ILE A 17 11.30 30.71 -63.49
C ILE A 17 11.80 29.29 -63.20
N GLY A 18 13.11 29.14 -63.39
CA GLY A 18 13.88 27.94 -63.54
C GLY A 18 13.84 26.95 -62.38
N GLU A 19 14.01 25.73 -62.77
CA GLU A 19 14.43 24.60 -61.93
C GLU A 19 15.83 24.87 -61.40
N ASP A 20 15.95 25.20 -60.12
CA ASP A 20 17.20 24.97 -59.38
C ASP A 20 16.91 23.99 -58.27
N GLY A 21 17.39 22.75 -58.51
CA GLY A 21 17.35 21.63 -57.60
C GLY A 21 18.18 21.89 -56.34
N ARG A 22 17.51 22.06 -55.21
CA ARG A 22 18.02 21.69 -53.90
C ARG A 22 16.89 21.05 -53.11
N SER A 23 16.84 19.73 -53.18
CA SER A 23 16.15 18.89 -52.24
C SER A 23 16.75 19.12 -50.84
N SER A 24 16.21 20.10 -50.08
CA SER A 24 16.41 20.11 -48.66
C SER A 24 15.50 19.04 -48.08
N ASP A 25 16.02 17.87 -47.96
CA ASP A 25 15.50 16.77 -47.17
C ASP A 25 15.39 17.24 -45.71
N ARG A 26 14.29 17.92 -45.40
CA ARG A 26 13.87 18.13 -44.01
C ARG A 26 13.34 16.78 -43.52
N SER A 27 14.25 15.89 -43.19
CA SER A 27 13.98 14.77 -42.32
C SER A 27 13.34 15.34 -41.04
N VAL A 28 12.02 15.18 -40.94
CA VAL A 28 11.29 15.35 -39.68
C VAL A 28 12.03 14.48 -38.69
N PRO A 29 12.61 15.03 -37.61
CA PRO A 29 13.23 14.20 -36.61
C PRO A 29 12.14 13.28 -36.07
N SER A 30 12.30 11.97 -36.31
CA SER A 30 11.55 10.94 -35.62
C SER A 30 11.60 11.31 -34.12
N PRO A 31 10.50 11.19 -33.36
CA PRO A 31 10.56 11.39 -31.92
C PRO A 31 11.57 10.39 -31.37
N GLY A 32 12.81 10.86 -31.21
CA GLY A 32 13.92 10.07 -30.73
C GLY A 32 13.49 9.44 -29.42
N ALA A 33 13.37 8.12 -29.44
CA ALA A 33 13.31 7.33 -28.23
C ALA A 33 14.44 7.84 -27.33
N LEU A 34 14.09 8.53 -26.27
CA LEU A 34 15.02 8.87 -25.21
C LEU A 34 15.54 7.52 -24.69
N HIS A 35 16.71 7.10 -25.17
CA HIS A 35 17.45 6.00 -24.59
C HIS A 35 18.00 6.49 -23.24
N PRO A 36 17.34 6.23 -22.11
CA PRO A 36 17.76 6.78 -20.82
C PRO A 36 18.97 6.07 -20.22
N PHE A 37 19.55 5.09 -20.92
CA PHE A 37 20.74 4.36 -20.46
C PHE A 37 22.03 4.67 -21.23
N ALA A 38 22.00 5.56 -22.22
CA ALA A 38 23.22 5.96 -22.94
C ALA A 38 24.05 7.01 -22.17
N THR A 39 23.46 7.67 -21.16
CA THR A 39 24.20 8.56 -20.26
C THR A 39 24.24 7.95 -18.86
N PRO A 40 25.38 7.98 -18.17
CA PRO A 40 25.46 7.57 -16.77
C PRO A 40 24.38 8.33 -15.99
N TRP A 41 23.60 7.62 -15.19
CA TRP A 41 22.55 8.21 -14.36
C TRP A 41 23.18 9.32 -13.53
N PRO A 42 22.67 10.55 -13.62
CA PRO A 42 23.32 11.63 -12.90
C PRO A 42 23.32 11.27 -11.42
N VAL A 43 24.47 11.36 -10.79
CA VAL A 43 24.69 11.02 -9.37
C VAL A 43 23.66 11.67 -8.46
N TYR A 44 23.22 12.89 -8.82
CA TYR A 44 22.17 13.61 -8.09
C TYR A 44 20.79 12.96 -8.14
N LEU A 45 20.44 12.21 -9.21
CA LEU A 45 19.18 11.45 -9.26
C LEU A 45 19.21 10.32 -8.24
N VAL A 46 20.28 9.52 -8.27
CA VAL A 46 20.45 8.40 -7.34
C VAL A 46 20.51 8.93 -5.90
N GLY A 47 21.30 9.97 -5.65
CA GLY A 47 21.39 10.61 -4.34
C GLY A 47 20.05 11.15 -3.84
N SER A 48 19.23 11.76 -4.73
CA SER A 48 17.89 12.24 -4.36
C SER A 48 16.93 11.10 -4.01
N ILE A 49 16.94 9.99 -4.76
CA ILE A 49 16.12 8.82 -4.45
C ILE A 49 16.52 8.21 -3.12
N ILE A 50 17.82 8.03 -2.88
CA ILE A 50 18.34 7.56 -1.59
C ILE A 50 17.91 8.50 -0.46
N LEU A 51 18.08 9.81 -0.62
CA LEU A 51 17.67 10.80 0.39
C LEU A 51 16.17 10.71 0.70
N LEU A 52 15.30 10.68 -0.31
CA LEU A 52 13.85 10.56 -0.11
C LEU A 52 13.48 9.23 0.54
N THR A 53 14.16 8.15 0.18
CA THR A 53 13.97 6.84 0.82
C THR A 53 14.36 6.91 2.29
N MET A 54 15.51 7.48 2.63
CA MET A 54 15.98 7.67 4.01
C MET A 54 15.01 8.54 4.81
N LEU A 55 14.59 9.68 4.26
CA LEU A 55 13.64 10.58 4.94
C LEU A 55 12.30 9.88 5.20
N SER A 56 11.77 9.16 4.20
CA SER A 56 10.50 8.44 4.36
C SER A 56 10.59 7.26 5.32
N TYR A 57 11.77 6.69 5.48
CA TYR A 57 11.98 5.50 6.29
C TYR A 57 12.29 5.85 7.76
N TRP A 58 13.18 6.82 8.01
CA TRP A 58 13.61 7.16 9.35
C TRP A 58 12.94 8.40 9.95
N VAL A 59 12.34 9.26 9.10
CA VAL A 59 11.74 10.50 9.61
C VAL A 59 10.22 10.46 9.53
N PHE A 60 9.64 10.36 8.32
CA PHE A 60 8.18 10.32 8.10
C PHE A 60 7.84 9.77 6.70
N PRO A 61 6.85 8.89 6.55
CA PRO A 61 5.94 8.31 7.56
C PRO A 61 6.58 7.26 8.47
N GLY A 62 7.83 6.88 8.20
CA GLY A 62 8.57 5.99 9.07
C GLY A 62 8.54 4.52 8.64
N HIS A 63 9.10 3.68 9.50
CA HIS A 63 9.14 2.23 9.42
C HIS A 63 8.76 1.64 10.77
N LEU A 64 7.93 0.63 10.77
CA LEU A 64 7.53 -0.10 11.95
C LEU A 64 7.63 -1.60 11.70
N TYR A 65 7.77 -2.35 12.77
CA TYR A 65 7.83 -3.79 12.77
C TYR A 65 6.96 -4.35 13.89
N LEU A 66 6.21 -5.42 13.62
CA LEU A 66 5.23 -6.00 14.54
C LEU A 66 4.17 -5.01 15.02
N TYR A 67 3.73 -4.12 14.16
CA TYR A 67 2.72 -3.13 14.49
C TYR A 67 1.29 -3.60 14.11
N GLU A 68 1.12 -4.18 12.92
CA GLU A 68 -0.16 -4.67 12.42
C GLU A 68 -0.05 -6.08 11.81
N ASP A 69 0.22 -6.16 10.50
CA ASP A 69 0.12 -7.42 9.75
C ASP A 69 1.42 -8.25 9.78
N THR A 70 2.57 -7.65 10.04
CA THR A 70 3.82 -8.41 10.31
C THR A 70 3.67 -9.39 11.47
N GLN A 71 2.79 -9.10 12.45
CA GLN A 71 2.44 -10.00 13.54
C GLN A 71 1.77 -11.30 13.06
N ILE A 72 1.17 -11.28 11.87
CA ILE A 72 0.52 -12.44 11.24
C ILE A 72 1.52 -13.18 10.36
N TYR A 73 2.24 -12.47 9.51
CA TYR A 73 3.14 -13.07 8.52
C TYR A 73 4.40 -13.66 9.13
N LEU A 74 5.00 -12.99 10.13
CA LEU A 74 6.26 -13.44 10.71
C LEU A 74 6.17 -14.82 11.36
N PRO A 75 5.17 -15.14 12.20
CA PRO A 75 5.05 -16.50 12.78
C PRO A 75 4.91 -17.59 11.72
N MET A 76 4.24 -17.31 10.60
CA MET A 76 4.12 -18.25 9.49
C MET A 76 5.47 -18.53 8.83
N ILE A 77 6.25 -17.48 8.54
CA ILE A 77 7.58 -17.62 7.91
C ILE A 77 8.57 -18.29 8.86
N GLU A 78 8.53 -17.97 10.16
CA GLU A 78 9.37 -18.59 11.16
C GLU A 78 9.08 -20.10 11.31
N HIS A 79 7.79 -20.48 11.28
CA HIS A 79 7.40 -21.90 11.29
C HIS A 79 7.82 -22.62 10.01
N LEU A 80 7.73 -21.95 8.84
CA LEU A 80 8.20 -22.54 7.58
C LEU A 80 9.73 -22.72 7.57
N TRP A 81 10.48 -21.85 8.24
CA TRP A 81 11.95 -21.95 8.38
C TRP A 81 12.37 -23.02 9.38
N ASP A 82 11.79 -23.02 10.58
CA ASP A 82 12.01 -24.00 11.64
C ASP A 82 10.67 -24.62 12.08
N PRO A 83 10.25 -25.75 11.50
CA PRO A 83 9.01 -26.42 11.89
C PRO A 83 8.95 -26.88 13.35
N SER A 84 10.05 -26.80 14.11
CA SER A 84 10.05 -27.13 15.53
C SER A 84 9.47 -26.06 16.43
N VAL A 85 9.34 -24.81 15.93
CA VAL A 85 8.68 -23.70 16.65
C VAL A 85 7.22 -23.57 16.24
N LEU A 86 6.37 -23.07 17.12
CA LEU A 86 4.96 -22.73 16.82
C LEU A 86 4.11 -23.94 16.33
N GLN A 87 4.51 -25.19 16.62
CA GLN A 87 3.85 -26.40 16.10
C GLN A 87 2.36 -26.50 16.47
N ARG A 88 1.98 -25.97 17.63
CA ARG A 88 0.61 -26.00 18.16
C ARG A 88 -0.15 -24.70 17.92
N ASP A 89 0.44 -23.75 17.18
CA ASP A 89 -0.18 -22.45 16.86
C ASP A 89 -1.08 -22.56 15.63
N ILE A 90 -2.37 -22.22 15.78
CA ILE A 90 -3.34 -22.34 14.69
C ILE A 90 -3.10 -21.34 13.55
N LEU A 91 -2.43 -20.21 13.83
CA LEU A 91 -2.09 -19.22 12.83
C LEU A 91 -0.87 -19.66 12.02
N ALA A 92 0.22 -20.01 12.70
CA ALA A 92 1.50 -20.33 12.07
C ALA A 92 1.42 -21.60 11.21
N THR A 93 0.66 -22.62 11.66
CA THR A 93 0.50 -23.92 10.97
C THR A 93 -0.47 -23.89 9.80
N ARG A 94 -1.18 -22.77 9.56
CA ARG A 94 -2.13 -22.61 8.44
C ARG A 94 -1.85 -21.31 7.67
N PRO A 95 -0.67 -21.19 7.02
CA PRO A 95 -0.30 -19.97 6.33
C PRO A 95 -1.18 -19.73 5.10
N HIS A 96 -1.66 -18.50 4.91
CA HIS A 96 -2.34 -18.07 3.69
C HIS A 96 -1.39 -17.52 2.61
N LEU A 97 -0.09 -17.70 2.82
CA LEU A 97 0.96 -17.21 1.93
C LEU A 97 1.06 -18.00 0.62
N ALA A 98 0.34 -19.12 0.50
CA ALA A 98 0.33 -20.04 -0.64
C ALA A 98 0.09 -19.42 -2.03
N PHE A 99 -0.39 -18.18 -2.09
CA PHE A 99 -0.69 -17.46 -3.34
C PHE A 99 0.22 -16.25 -3.55
N THR A 100 1.35 -16.21 -2.89
CA THR A 100 2.36 -15.14 -2.99
C THR A 100 3.75 -15.74 -3.01
N ILE A 101 4.76 -14.92 -3.35
CA ILE A 101 6.19 -15.29 -3.23
C ILE A 101 6.85 -14.61 -2.03
N TYR A 102 6.06 -14.06 -1.12
CA TYR A 102 6.58 -13.26 -0.02
C TYR A 102 7.44 -14.09 0.94
N ASP A 103 6.97 -15.27 1.27
CA ASP A 103 7.67 -16.23 2.12
C ASP A 103 8.87 -16.87 1.41
N GLU A 104 8.72 -17.30 0.15
CA GLU A 104 9.84 -17.89 -0.60
C GLU A 104 11.02 -16.93 -0.72
N VAL A 105 10.73 -15.65 -1.02
CA VAL A 105 11.79 -14.63 -1.12
C VAL A 105 12.41 -14.35 0.25
N ALA A 106 11.61 -14.28 1.32
CA ALA A 106 12.11 -14.06 2.66
C ALA A 106 12.99 -15.23 3.13
N LEU A 107 12.53 -16.49 2.92
CA LEU A 107 13.28 -17.70 3.24
C LEU A 107 14.58 -17.79 2.44
N PHE A 108 14.53 -17.52 1.12
CA PHE A 108 15.70 -17.49 0.27
C PHE A 108 16.74 -16.47 0.74
N LEU A 109 16.31 -15.25 1.04
CA LEU A 109 17.21 -14.19 1.48
C LEU A 109 17.80 -14.49 2.87
N LYS A 110 17.01 -15.04 3.80
CA LYS A 110 17.53 -15.51 5.11
C LYS A 110 18.61 -16.59 4.90
N GLY A 111 18.33 -17.58 4.06
CA GLY A 111 19.29 -18.64 3.75
C GLY A 111 20.57 -18.13 3.08
N LEU A 112 20.46 -17.11 2.20
CA LEU A 112 21.60 -16.52 1.51
C LEU A 112 22.45 -15.62 2.40
N THR A 113 21.82 -14.83 3.28
CA THR A 113 22.49 -13.78 4.05
C THR A 113 22.82 -14.18 5.48
N GLY A 114 22.12 -15.17 6.04
CA GLY A 114 22.19 -15.53 7.46
C GLY A 114 21.55 -14.50 8.40
N LEU A 115 20.91 -13.45 7.87
CA LEU A 115 20.23 -12.42 8.66
C LEU A 115 18.90 -12.95 9.22
N GLU A 116 18.44 -12.38 10.33
CA GLU A 116 17.11 -12.68 10.84
C GLU A 116 16.01 -12.10 9.93
N PHE A 117 14.78 -12.62 10.02
CA PHE A 117 13.68 -12.14 9.16
C PHE A 117 13.38 -10.66 9.34
N ARG A 118 13.57 -10.12 10.54
CA ARG A 118 13.43 -8.69 10.80
C ARG A 118 14.31 -7.86 9.86
N GLU A 119 15.59 -8.19 9.79
CA GLU A 119 16.57 -7.48 8.95
C GLU A 119 16.28 -7.70 7.46
N VAL A 120 15.98 -8.95 7.07
CA VAL A 120 15.65 -9.31 5.68
C VAL A 120 14.44 -8.53 5.19
N LEU A 121 13.34 -8.53 5.95
CA LEU A 121 12.11 -7.84 5.57
C LEU A 121 12.27 -6.30 5.58
N THR A 122 13.02 -5.79 6.57
CA THR A 122 13.36 -4.36 6.68
C THR A 122 14.16 -3.88 5.46
N LEU A 123 15.20 -4.63 5.06
CA LEU A 123 16.02 -4.34 3.89
C LEU A 123 15.19 -4.38 2.60
N GLN A 124 14.34 -5.40 2.44
CA GLN A 124 13.42 -5.48 1.31
C GLN A 124 12.52 -4.23 1.24
N GLN A 125 11.89 -3.85 2.35
CA GLN A 125 11.01 -2.68 2.38
C GLN A 125 11.76 -1.40 1.97
N TRP A 126 13.00 -1.23 2.41
CA TRP A 126 13.82 -0.07 2.05
C TRP A 126 14.09 -0.04 0.53
N ILE A 127 14.47 -1.17 -0.06
CA ILE A 127 14.73 -1.32 -1.50
C ILE A 127 13.46 -1.06 -2.31
N PHE A 128 12.34 -1.69 -1.94
CA PHE A 128 11.08 -1.53 -2.67
C PHE A 128 10.53 -0.10 -2.55
N ARG A 129 10.75 0.56 -1.41
CA ARG A 129 10.40 1.97 -1.25
C ARG A 129 11.20 2.86 -2.22
N ALA A 130 12.50 2.64 -2.38
CA ALA A 130 13.32 3.33 -3.37
C ALA A 130 12.83 3.07 -4.81
N ILE A 131 12.45 1.83 -5.12
CA ILE A 131 11.85 1.43 -6.41
C ILE A 131 10.55 2.21 -6.67
N GLY A 132 9.67 2.35 -5.68
CA GLY A 132 8.43 3.10 -5.80
C GLY A 132 8.66 4.60 -6.05
N ILE A 133 9.59 5.21 -5.32
CA ILE A 133 9.99 6.61 -5.49
C ILE A 133 10.53 6.82 -6.92
N PHE A 134 11.35 5.89 -7.40
CA PHE A 134 11.84 5.92 -8.77
C PHE A 134 10.71 5.74 -9.80
N GLY A 135 9.72 4.87 -9.54
CA GLY A 135 8.53 4.71 -10.37
C GLY A 135 7.73 6.01 -10.49
N ILE A 136 7.50 6.72 -9.38
CA ILE A 136 6.83 8.03 -9.37
C ILE A 136 7.64 9.06 -10.18
N TYR A 137 8.97 9.08 -10.01
CA TYR A 137 9.84 9.93 -10.82
C TYR A 137 9.67 9.67 -12.33
N LEU A 138 9.65 8.40 -12.76
CA LEU A 138 9.44 8.04 -14.16
C LEU A 138 8.07 8.49 -14.68
N LEU A 139 7.01 8.35 -13.89
CA LEU A 139 5.67 8.84 -14.22
C LEU A 139 5.65 10.36 -14.41
N ALA A 140 6.28 11.10 -13.51
CA ALA A 140 6.39 12.56 -13.60
C ALA A 140 7.21 12.99 -14.83
N ARG A 141 8.27 12.26 -15.18
CA ARG A 141 9.03 12.47 -16.42
C ARG A 141 8.20 12.23 -17.67
N ALA A 142 7.40 11.15 -17.69
CA ALA A 142 6.49 10.86 -18.80
C ALA A 142 5.41 11.96 -18.99
N MET A 143 5.11 12.73 -17.94
CA MET A 143 4.27 13.94 -18.01
C MET A 143 5.05 15.20 -18.41
N LYS A 144 6.27 15.05 -18.96
CA LYS A 144 7.13 16.12 -19.49
C LYS A 144 7.62 17.11 -18.43
N LEU A 145 7.76 16.70 -17.17
CA LEU A 145 8.41 17.52 -16.14
C LEU A 145 9.94 17.43 -16.26
N SER A 146 10.63 18.54 -16.00
CA SER A 146 12.10 18.52 -15.83
C SER A 146 12.50 17.69 -14.62
N LEU A 147 13.76 17.27 -14.54
CA LEU A 147 14.24 16.37 -13.49
C LEU A 147 13.98 16.91 -12.06
N PRO A 148 14.31 18.16 -11.69
CA PRO A 148 14.06 18.62 -10.32
C PRO A 148 12.57 18.67 -9.98
N LYS A 149 11.69 18.96 -10.96
CA LYS A 149 10.25 18.96 -10.78
C LYS A 149 9.67 17.55 -10.64
N ALA A 150 10.19 16.59 -11.41
CA ALA A 150 9.83 15.20 -11.28
C ALA A 150 10.24 14.63 -9.92
N LEU A 151 11.42 15.00 -9.42
CA LEU A 151 11.86 14.67 -8.05
C LEU A 151 11.00 15.35 -6.98
N SER A 152 10.51 16.57 -7.22
CA SER A 152 9.57 17.22 -6.31
C SER A 152 8.24 16.48 -6.24
N VAL A 153 7.69 16.02 -7.37
CA VAL A 153 6.51 15.15 -7.38
C VAL A 153 6.76 13.88 -6.57
N ALA A 154 7.90 13.23 -6.80
CA ALA A 154 8.27 12.03 -6.04
C ALA A 154 8.35 12.32 -4.53
N GLY A 155 8.97 13.43 -4.13
CA GLY A 155 9.06 13.84 -2.73
C GLY A 155 7.70 14.09 -2.08
N PHE A 156 6.77 14.77 -2.75
CA PHE A 156 5.43 14.98 -2.22
C PHE A 156 4.65 13.65 -2.04
N LEU A 157 4.72 12.76 -3.02
CA LEU A 157 4.02 11.47 -2.92
C LEU A 157 4.66 10.54 -1.87
N THR A 158 5.95 10.71 -1.60
CA THR A 158 6.68 9.95 -0.58
C THR A 158 6.22 10.27 0.86
N LEU A 159 5.48 11.36 1.06
CA LEU A 159 4.80 11.63 2.34
C LEU A 159 3.70 10.61 2.65
N GLY A 160 3.22 9.89 1.64
CA GLY A 160 2.17 8.90 1.79
C GLY A 160 0.79 9.51 2.02
N ALA A 161 -0.22 8.66 1.88
CA ALA A 161 -1.62 8.98 2.14
C ALA A 161 -2.35 7.73 2.63
N THR A 162 -3.23 7.88 3.61
CA THR A 162 -4.10 6.81 4.09
C THR A 162 -5.32 6.71 3.17
N VAL A 163 -5.68 5.50 2.77
CA VAL A 163 -6.86 5.23 1.94
C VAL A 163 -8.02 4.86 2.83
N VAL A 164 -8.98 5.75 2.93
CA VAL A 164 -10.15 5.59 3.81
C VAL A 164 -10.92 4.31 3.46
N GLY A 165 -11.34 3.59 4.48
CA GLY A 165 -12.18 2.39 4.36
C GLY A 165 -11.46 1.13 3.94
N SER A 166 -10.45 1.21 3.08
CA SER A 166 -9.75 0.03 2.55
C SER A 166 -8.61 -0.50 3.43
N GLY A 167 -8.26 0.22 4.51
CA GLY A 167 -7.17 -0.13 5.43
C GLY A 167 -5.80 -0.19 4.73
N LEU A 168 -5.52 0.77 3.84
CA LEU A 168 -4.28 0.87 3.07
C LEU A 168 -3.64 2.24 3.24
N SER A 169 -2.34 2.29 2.95
CA SER A 169 -1.59 3.52 2.72
C SER A 169 -0.90 3.49 1.36
N THR A 170 -0.73 4.65 0.72
CA THR A 170 0.05 4.74 -0.53
C THR A 170 1.55 4.56 -0.31
N LEU A 171 1.98 4.63 0.94
CA LEU A 171 3.32 4.28 1.40
C LEU A 171 3.17 3.49 2.70
N GLU A 172 3.33 2.18 2.61
CA GLU A 172 3.20 1.28 3.77
C GLU A 172 4.42 1.41 4.70
N PHE A 173 4.15 1.41 5.99
CA PHE A 173 5.20 1.54 7.03
C PHE A 173 5.69 0.17 7.54
N GLU A 174 4.96 -0.93 7.30
CA GLU A 174 5.38 -2.29 7.64
C GLU A 174 5.90 -3.07 6.42
N PRO A 175 6.84 -4.00 6.61
CA PRO A 175 7.37 -4.89 5.56
C PRO A 175 6.41 -6.07 5.29
N ILE A 176 5.30 -5.80 4.64
CA ILE A 176 4.23 -6.75 4.31
C ILE A 176 4.08 -6.91 2.80
N PRO A 177 3.43 -7.95 2.26
CA PRO A 177 3.40 -8.23 0.83
C PRO A 177 3.00 -7.03 -0.03
N ARG A 178 2.01 -6.24 0.39
CA ARG A 178 1.55 -5.05 -0.35
C ARG A 178 2.57 -3.90 -0.35
N SER A 179 3.46 -3.82 0.65
CA SER A 179 4.53 -2.82 0.69
C SER A 179 5.62 -3.06 -0.35
N PHE A 180 5.68 -4.27 -0.89
CA PHE A 180 6.57 -4.66 -1.99
C PHE A 180 5.85 -4.58 -3.34
N ALA A 181 4.61 -5.01 -3.40
CA ALA A 181 3.82 -5.02 -4.63
C ALA A 181 3.52 -3.61 -5.17
N PHE A 182 3.04 -2.69 -4.33
CA PHE A 182 2.60 -1.38 -4.79
C PHE A 182 3.72 -0.52 -5.40
N PRO A 183 4.93 -0.44 -4.81
CA PRO A 183 6.08 0.22 -5.43
C PRO A 183 6.45 -0.34 -6.82
N LEU A 184 6.38 -1.65 -6.99
CA LEU A 184 6.61 -2.29 -8.29
C LEU A 184 5.57 -1.90 -9.33
N ILE A 185 4.31 -1.72 -8.94
CA ILE A 185 3.28 -1.22 -9.88
C ILE A 185 3.58 0.21 -10.30
N LEU A 186 4.02 1.08 -9.39
CA LEU A 186 4.43 2.44 -9.76
C LEU A 186 5.60 2.42 -10.75
N LEU A 187 6.57 1.52 -10.54
CA LEU A 187 7.65 1.29 -11.50
C LEU A 187 7.11 0.76 -12.84
N ALA A 188 6.21 -0.23 -12.82
CA ALA A 188 5.62 -0.83 -14.02
C ALA A 188 4.91 0.23 -14.89
N MET A 189 4.06 1.05 -14.27
CA MET A 189 3.39 2.17 -14.93
C MET A 189 4.41 3.16 -15.52
N GLY A 190 5.46 3.50 -14.75
CA GLY A 190 6.52 4.39 -15.18
C GLY A 190 7.30 3.83 -16.39
N GLN A 191 7.59 2.53 -16.42
CA GLN A 191 8.28 1.87 -17.52
C GLN A 191 7.41 1.86 -18.79
N ILE A 192 6.14 1.48 -18.69
CA ILE A 192 5.20 1.46 -19.83
C ILE A 192 4.99 2.88 -20.37
N ALA A 193 4.82 3.87 -19.49
CA ALA A 193 4.68 5.27 -19.90
C ALA A 193 5.90 5.81 -20.68
N ASN A 194 7.05 5.15 -20.58
CA ASN A 194 8.28 5.43 -21.32
C ASN A 194 8.55 4.41 -22.44
N GLY A 195 7.55 3.63 -22.87
CA GLY A 195 7.64 2.68 -23.98
C GLY A 195 8.39 1.37 -23.68
N ARG A 196 8.60 1.03 -22.41
CA ARG A 196 9.35 -0.17 -21.99
C ARG A 196 8.41 -1.27 -21.49
N TYR A 197 7.69 -1.87 -22.42
CA TYR A 197 6.60 -2.80 -22.10
C TYR A 197 7.08 -4.05 -21.39
N LEU A 198 8.21 -4.66 -21.82
CA LEU A 198 8.77 -5.84 -21.12
C LEU A 198 9.15 -5.51 -19.67
N ALA A 199 9.88 -4.41 -19.44
CA ALA A 199 10.28 -4.02 -18.09
C ALA A 199 9.07 -3.69 -17.21
N GLY A 200 8.04 -3.03 -17.79
CA GLY A 200 6.77 -2.78 -17.11
C GLY A 200 6.01 -4.07 -16.81
N GLY A 201 5.95 -5.01 -17.77
CA GLY A 201 5.35 -6.31 -17.57
C GLY A 201 6.03 -7.14 -16.49
N VAL A 202 7.37 -7.18 -16.48
CA VAL A 202 8.15 -7.88 -15.43
C VAL A 202 7.87 -7.27 -14.05
N ALA A 203 7.95 -5.95 -13.91
CA ALA A 203 7.67 -5.29 -12.64
C ALA A 203 6.23 -5.55 -12.17
N GLY A 204 5.24 -5.47 -13.09
CA GLY A 204 3.84 -5.78 -12.80
C GLY A 204 3.60 -7.25 -12.43
N ALA A 205 4.33 -8.19 -13.07
CA ALA A 205 4.25 -9.62 -12.77
C ALA A 205 4.83 -9.94 -11.38
N ILE A 206 5.98 -9.38 -11.04
CA ILE A 206 6.56 -9.53 -9.70
C ILE A 206 5.63 -8.92 -8.65
N ALA A 207 5.03 -7.76 -8.93
CA ALA A 207 4.04 -7.15 -8.03
C ALA A 207 2.83 -8.08 -7.81
N PHE A 208 2.34 -8.72 -8.87
CA PHE A 208 1.24 -9.67 -8.80
C PHE A 208 1.61 -10.92 -7.99
N LEU A 209 2.84 -11.41 -8.15
CA LEU A 209 3.37 -12.52 -7.33
C LEU A 209 3.47 -12.16 -5.86
N TYR A 210 3.88 -10.93 -5.50
CA TYR A 210 3.91 -10.50 -4.09
C TYR A 210 2.51 -10.30 -3.50
N HIS A 211 1.56 -9.72 -4.26
CA HIS A 211 0.24 -9.42 -3.75
C HIS A 211 -0.79 -9.26 -4.88
N PRO A 212 -1.47 -10.34 -5.28
CA PRO A 212 -2.48 -10.30 -6.36
C PRO A 212 -3.54 -9.21 -6.21
N PRO A 213 -4.10 -8.93 -4.99
CA PRO A 213 -5.07 -7.85 -4.81
C PRO A 213 -4.55 -6.44 -5.17
N ILE A 214 -3.26 -6.19 -5.06
CA ILE A 214 -2.63 -4.94 -5.51
C ILE A 214 -2.26 -5.02 -7.00
N GLY A 215 -1.90 -6.19 -7.51
CA GLY A 215 -1.46 -6.35 -8.90
C GLY A 215 -2.58 -6.31 -9.93
N TYR A 216 -3.79 -6.84 -9.62
CA TYR A 216 -4.84 -7.03 -10.60
C TYR A 216 -5.35 -5.73 -11.27
N PRO A 217 -5.51 -4.58 -10.58
CA PRO A 217 -6.01 -3.38 -11.25
C PRO A 217 -5.09 -2.89 -12.36
N PHE A 218 -3.77 -2.98 -12.13
CA PHE A 218 -2.78 -2.66 -13.14
C PHE A 218 -2.92 -3.58 -14.35
N TRP A 219 -3.01 -4.89 -14.14
CA TRP A 219 -3.14 -5.86 -15.22
C TRP A 219 -4.45 -5.70 -16.00
N LEU A 220 -5.55 -5.43 -15.30
CA LEU A 220 -6.83 -5.17 -15.95
C LEU A 220 -6.73 -3.98 -16.91
N VAL A 221 -6.15 -2.86 -16.46
CA VAL A 221 -5.97 -1.67 -17.29
C VAL A 221 -4.96 -1.90 -18.41
N PHE A 222 -3.86 -2.63 -18.13
CA PHE A 222 -2.84 -2.92 -19.14
C PHE A 222 -3.36 -3.86 -20.24
N LEU A 223 -4.14 -4.87 -19.90
CA LEU A 223 -4.78 -5.75 -20.88
C LEU A 223 -5.79 -5.00 -21.77
N VAL A 224 -6.53 -4.04 -21.19
CA VAL A 224 -7.40 -3.15 -21.97
C VAL A 224 -6.55 -2.26 -22.92
N LEU A 225 -5.45 -1.68 -22.43
CA LEU A 225 -4.53 -0.92 -23.27
C LEU A 225 -4.04 -1.76 -24.47
N VAL A 226 -3.58 -2.98 -24.20
CA VAL A 226 -3.10 -3.91 -25.24
C VAL A 226 -4.22 -4.31 -26.21
N GLY A 227 -5.43 -4.59 -25.69
CA GLY A 227 -6.58 -4.99 -26.51
C GLY A 227 -7.16 -3.86 -27.36
N CYS A 228 -7.09 -2.61 -26.90
CA CYS A 228 -7.58 -1.42 -27.60
C CYS A 228 -6.51 -0.78 -28.51
N ALA A 229 -5.29 -1.30 -28.52
CA ALA A 229 -4.18 -0.69 -29.26
C ALA A 229 -4.35 -0.83 -30.78
N CYS A 230 -4.65 0.29 -31.45
CA CYS A 230 -4.69 0.38 -32.91
C CYS A 230 -3.32 0.67 -33.54
N ARG A 231 -2.40 1.28 -32.81
CA ARG A 231 -1.07 1.71 -33.31
C ARG A 231 0.08 1.47 -32.31
N GLN A 232 -0.15 1.60 -31.02
CA GLN A 232 0.83 1.35 -29.94
C GLN A 232 0.09 0.76 -28.73
N PRO A 233 0.62 -0.27 -28.01
CA PRO A 233 1.89 -0.97 -28.33
C PRO A 233 1.82 -1.75 -29.65
N THR A 234 2.98 -1.98 -30.28
CA THR A 234 3.08 -2.96 -31.38
C THR A 234 2.74 -4.37 -30.87
N ARG A 235 2.36 -5.27 -31.78
CA ARG A 235 2.04 -6.68 -31.38
C ARG A 235 3.20 -7.32 -30.61
N LYS A 236 4.45 -7.08 -31.01
CA LYS A 236 5.64 -7.59 -30.31
C LYS A 236 5.74 -7.03 -28.88
N GLU A 237 5.59 -5.73 -28.72
CA GLU A 237 5.61 -5.06 -27.42
C GLU A 237 4.47 -5.52 -26.52
N ALA A 238 3.27 -5.69 -27.07
CA ALA A 238 2.12 -6.23 -26.37
C ALA A 238 2.38 -7.65 -25.82
N ILE A 239 2.90 -8.54 -26.68
CA ILE A 239 3.26 -9.91 -26.27
C ILE A 239 4.35 -9.87 -25.19
N LEU A 240 5.43 -9.12 -25.41
CA LEU A 240 6.52 -9.00 -24.44
C LEU A 240 6.05 -8.40 -23.09
N GLY A 241 5.09 -7.49 -23.14
CA GLY A 241 4.52 -6.89 -21.92
C GLY A 241 3.61 -7.84 -21.16
N VAL A 242 2.85 -8.73 -21.84
CA VAL A 242 1.90 -9.65 -21.20
C VAL A 242 2.55 -10.97 -20.80
N LEU A 243 3.57 -11.44 -21.52
CA LEU A 243 4.26 -12.70 -21.24
C LEU A 243 4.66 -12.89 -19.76
N PRO A 244 5.21 -11.87 -19.05
CA PRO A 244 5.55 -12.01 -17.64
C PRO A 244 4.33 -12.34 -16.74
N LEU A 245 3.13 -11.89 -17.08
CA LEU A 245 1.91 -12.26 -16.33
C LEU A 245 1.59 -13.75 -16.46
N ILE A 246 1.75 -14.30 -17.68
CA ILE A 246 1.54 -15.73 -17.92
C ILE A 246 2.55 -16.55 -17.10
N CYS A 247 3.82 -16.12 -17.10
CA CYS A 247 4.85 -16.75 -16.27
C CYS A 247 4.50 -16.67 -14.77
N ALA A 248 4.05 -15.51 -14.30
CA ALA A 248 3.61 -15.34 -12.91
C ALA A 248 2.44 -16.26 -12.55
N GLY A 249 1.45 -16.39 -13.45
CA GLY A 249 0.34 -17.33 -13.29
C GLY A 249 0.82 -18.78 -13.18
N ALA A 250 1.78 -19.18 -14.01
CA ALA A 250 2.38 -20.51 -13.93
C ALA A 250 3.13 -20.74 -12.61
N VAL A 251 3.90 -19.76 -12.14
CA VAL A 251 4.58 -19.81 -10.83
C VAL A 251 3.58 -19.99 -9.70
N LEU A 252 2.53 -19.15 -9.63
CA LEU A 252 1.50 -19.28 -8.60
C LEU A 252 0.76 -20.62 -8.67
N PHE A 253 0.53 -21.13 -9.87
CA PHE A 253 -0.09 -22.44 -10.04
C PHE A 253 0.80 -23.56 -9.48
N VAL A 254 2.10 -23.52 -9.73
CA VAL A 254 3.06 -24.51 -9.19
C VAL A 254 3.12 -24.39 -7.66
N LEU A 255 3.27 -23.17 -7.12
CA LEU A 255 3.31 -22.94 -5.67
C LEU A 255 2.02 -23.42 -4.99
N SER A 256 0.86 -23.13 -5.56
CA SER A 256 -0.41 -23.59 -5.00
C SER A 256 -0.51 -25.13 -4.94
N ARG A 257 0.15 -25.83 -5.85
CA ARG A 257 0.17 -27.31 -5.84
C ARG A 257 1.13 -27.89 -4.81
N SER A 258 2.28 -27.25 -4.59
CA SER A 258 3.27 -27.71 -3.59
C SER A 258 2.77 -27.53 -2.16
N GLN A 259 1.87 -26.57 -1.92
CA GLN A 259 1.36 -26.25 -0.58
C GLN A 259 0.00 -26.90 -0.23
N VAL A 260 -0.61 -27.65 -1.16
CA VAL A 260 -1.90 -28.36 -0.94
C VAL A 260 -1.88 -29.28 0.30
N ALA A 261 -0.72 -29.80 0.69
CA ALA A 261 -0.59 -30.63 1.87
C ALA A 261 -0.88 -29.89 3.19
N MET A 262 -0.77 -28.55 3.23
CA MET A 262 -0.96 -27.75 4.44
C MET A 262 -2.40 -27.25 4.62
N SER A 263 -3.12 -27.02 3.52
CA SER A 263 -4.52 -26.59 3.56
C SER A 263 -5.23 -27.04 2.29
N PRO A 264 -6.27 -27.86 2.37
CA PRO A 264 -7.00 -28.30 1.18
C PRO A 264 -7.61 -27.07 0.47
N PRO A 265 -7.49 -27.00 -0.88
CA PRO A 265 -8.00 -25.86 -1.63
C PRO A 265 -9.52 -25.77 -1.53
N GLU A 266 -10.01 -24.62 -1.11
CA GLU A 266 -11.45 -24.35 -1.15
C GLU A 266 -11.88 -23.93 -2.57
N PRO A 267 -13.09 -24.30 -3.02
CA PRO A 267 -13.60 -23.86 -4.31
C PRO A 267 -13.72 -22.34 -4.39
N LEU A 268 -13.16 -21.72 -5.43
CA LEU A 268 -13.11 -20.26 -5.61
C LEU A 268 -14.49 -19.58 -5.58
N PHE A 269 -15.51 -20.26 -6.09
CA PHE A 269 -16.89 -19.74 -6.20
C PHE A 269 -17.85 -20.30 -5.16
N ARG A 270 -17.33 -20.80 -4.06
CA ARG A 270 -18.15 -21.21 -2.92
C ARG A 270 -18.85 -19.99 -2.30
N ARG A 271 -20.06 -20.17 -1.81
CA ARG A 271 -20.73 -19.16 -0.99
C ARG A 271 -20.19 -19.20 0.45
N LEU A 272 -20.10 -18.03 1.06
CA LEU A 272 -19.80 -17.91 2.47
C LEU A 272 -20.86 -18.66 3.30
N ASP A 273 -20.42 -19.36 4.34
CA ASP A 273 -21.36 -19.87 5.34
C ASP A 273 -21.77 -18.74 6.32
N PRO A 274 -22.91 -18.88 7.04
CA PRO A 274 -23.42 -17.81 7.89
C PRO A 274 -22.43 -17.34 8.96
N LEU A 275 -21.67 -18.25 9.58
CA LEU A 275 -20.67 -17.89 10.57
C LEU A 275 -19.52 -17.08 9.95
N GLN A 276 -19.03 -17.52 8.80
CA GLN A 276 -17.98 -16.86 8.08
C GLN A 276 -18.43 -15.46 7.63
N GLU A 277 -19.64 -15.32 7.13
CA GLU A 277 -20.26 -14.03 6.77
C GLU A 277 -20.33 -13.09 7.97
N GLN A 278 -20.87 -13.55 9.09
CA GLN A 278 -20.99 -12.77 10.32
C GLN A 278 -19.61 -12.29 10.82
N LEU A 279 -18.66 -13.19 10.91
CA LEU A 279 -17.34 -12.87 11.41
C LEU A 279 -16.57 -11.95 10.45
N GLN A 280 -16.63 -12.18 9.15
CA GLN A 280 -15.97 -11.30 8.18
C GLN A 280 -16.55 -9.89 8.16
N SER A 281 -17.87 -9.74 8.26
CA SER A 281 -18.50 -8.41 8.31
C SER A 281 -18.10 -7.63 9.56
N LEU A 282 -17.87 -8.31 10.68
CA LEU A 282 -17.42 -7.72 11.94
C LEU A 282 -15.92 -7.42 11.94
N LEU A 283 -15.10 -8.36 11.48
CA LEU A 283 -13.64 -8.35 11.66
C LEU A 283 -12.89 -7.73 10.47
N ALA A 284 -13.49 -7.78 9.28
CA ALA A 284 -12.93 -7.25 8.03
C ALA A 284 -13.89 -6.26 7.34
N PRO A 285 -14.38 -5.21 8.03
CA PRO A 285 -15.35 -4.26 7.47
C PRO A 285 -14.81 -3.54 6.24
N TYR A 286 -13.51 -3.54 6.01
CA TYR A 286 -12.89 -2.97 4.81
C TYR A 286 -13.30 -3.67 3.50
N ASN A 287 -13.86 -4.88 3.55
CA ASN A 287 -14.41 -5.60 2.40
C ASN A 287 -15.94 -5.38 2.22
N TRP A 288 -16.62 -4.93 3.28
CA TRP A 288 -18.08 -4.85 3.36
C TRP A 288 -18.54 -3.40 3.21
N ILE A 289 -18.92 -3.01 2.00
CA ILE A 289 -19.22 -1.61 1.70
C ILE A 289 -20.47 -1.10 2.42
N SER A 290 -21.45 -1.98 2.71
CA SER A 290 -22.64 -1.62 3.48
C SER A 290 -22.34 -1.21 4.91
N THR A 291 -21.19 -1.61 5.46
CA THR A 291 -20.74 -1.21 6.80
C THR A 291 -20.02 0.15 6.80
N TRP A 292 -19.72 0.69 5.61
CA TRP A 292 -18.99 1.96 5.51
C TRP A 292 -19.90 3.14 5.80
N PRO A 293 -19.43 4.12 6.59
CA PRO A 293 -20.08 5.41 6.64
C PRO A 293 -20.17 6.02 5.25
N PHE A 294 -21.33 6.56 4.86
CA PHE A 294 -21.57 7.12 3.52
C PHE A 294 -20.52 8.17 3.11
N ARG A 295 -20.01 8.96 4.07
CA ARG A 295 -18.91 9.92 3.89
C ARG A 295 -17.63 9.30 3.29
N TRP A 296 -17.38 7.99 3.46
CA TRP A 296 -16.21 7.35 2.84
C TRP A 296 -16.43 7.13 1.36
N ILE A 297 -17.64 6.78 0.96
CA ILE A 297 -18.01 6.63 -0.46
C ILE A 297 -17.95 8.00 -1.13
N GLU A 298 -18.54 9.04 -0.52
CA GLU A 298 -18.45 10.43 -1.00
C GLU A 298 -17.01 10.89 -1.17
N HIS A 299 -16.14 10.56 -0.22
CA HIS A 299 -14.72 10.89 -0.31
C HIS A 299 -14.05 10.29 -1.56
N HIS A 300 -14.31 9.01 -1.86
CA HIS A 300 -13.76 8.38 -3.05
C HIS A 300 -14.33 8.96 -4.35
N LEU A 301 -15.62 9.28 -4.39
CA LEU A 301 -16.22 9.94 -5.53
C LEU A 301 -15.64 11.35 -5.73
N PHE A 302 -15.40 12.07 -4.64
CA PHE A 302 -14.74 13.37 -4.67
C PHE A 302 -13.29 13.26 -5.17
N LEU A 303 -12.50 12.29 -4.69
CA LEU A 303 -11.16 12.01 -5.23
C LEU A 303 -11.20 11.72 -6.74
N GLY A 304 -12.19 10.93 -7.20
CA GLY A 304 -12.39 10.65 -8.62
C GLY A 304 -12.66 11.91 -9.43
N THR A 305 -13.49 12.82 -8.91
CA THR A 305 -13.78 14.12 -9.54
C THR A 305 -12.52 14.97 -9.62
N VAL A 306 -11.77 15.08 -8.53
CA VAL A 306 -10.50 15.83 -8.49
C VAL A 306 -9.48 15.25 -9.45
N ALA A 307 -9.33 13.93 -9.49
CA ALA A 307 -8.45 13.24 -10.45
C ALA A 307 -8.86 13.55 -11.90
N GLY A 308 -10.16 13.53 -12.20
CA GLY A 308 -10.71 13.86 -13.51
C GLY A 308 -10.42 15.31 -13.93
N LEU A 309 -10.61 16.27 -13.04
CA LEU A 309 -10.31 17.69 -13.28
C LEU A 309 -8.80 17.91 -13.49
N ALA A 310 -7.96 17.32 -12.64
CA ALA A 310 -6.51 17.42 -12.77
C ALA A 310 -6.00 16.73 -14.05
N PHE A 311 -6.57 15.57 -14.41
CA PHE A 311 -6.29 14.91 -15.69
C PHE A 311 -6.70 15.77 -16.87
N TRP A 312 -7.89 16.35 -16.86
CA TRP A 312 -8.36 17.26 -17.90
C TRP A 312 -7.40 18.44 -18.10
N ARG A 313 -6.90 19.00 -17.01
CA ARG A 313 -5.90 20.07 -17.00
C ARG A 313 -4.59 19.65 -17.67
N LEU A 314 -4.18 18.38 -17.46
CA LEU A 314 -2.89 17.83 -17.90
C LEU A 314 -2.98 17.07 -19.23
N ARG A 315 -4.16 16.82 -19.80
CA ARG A 315 -4.39 15.89 -20.91
C ARG A 315 -3.48 16.07 -22.13
N ARG A 316 -3.07 17.32 -22.42
CA ARG A 316 -2.19 17.63 -23.55
C ARG A 316 -0.72 17.26 -23.32
N SER A 317 -0.32 17.08 -22.09
CA SER A 317 1.06 16.73 -21.70
C SER A 317 1.25 15.25 -21.36
N VAL A 318 0.17 14.46 -21.41
CA VAL A 318 0.19 13.02 -21.07
C VAL A 318 0.18 12.20 -22.36
N GLY A 319 1.15 11.25 -22.49
CA GLY A 319 1.21 10.31 -23.60
C GLY A 319 0.03 9.32 -23.59
N HIS A 320 -0.18 8.63 -24.71
CA HIS A 320 -1.31 7.71 -24.91
C HIS A 320 -1.37 6.63 -23.82
N ASP A 321 -0.31 5.89 -23.61
CA ASP A 321 -0.29 4.75 -22.67
C ASP A 321 -0.52 5.19 -21.22
N LEU A 322 0.11 6.29 -20.83
CA LEU A 322 -0.08 6.84 -19.49
C LEU A 322 -1.53 7.30 -19.26
N ARG A 323 -2.25 7.75 -20.31
CA ARG A 323 -3.68 8.12 -20.19
C ARG A 323 -4.52 6.92 -19.76
N PHE A 324 -4.26 5.73 -20.30
CA PHE A 324 -4.98 4.52 -19.90
C PHE A 324 -4.85 4.25 -18.41
N PHE A 325 -3.65 4.38 -17.84
CA PHE A 325 -3.45 4.20 -16.41
C PHE A 325 -4.07 5.33 -15.57
N LEU A 326 -3.89 6.59 -15.99
CA LEU A 326 -4.40 7.74 -15.23
C LEU A 326 -5.94 7.85 -15.23
N VAL A 327 -6.60 7.23 -16.18
CA VAL A 327 -8.06 7.16 -16.26
C VAL A 327 -8.56 5.79 -15.79
N GLY A 328 -7.96 4.71 -16.28
CA GLY A 328 -8.41 3.35 -16.04
C GLY A 328 -8.27 2.91 -14.57
N LEU A 329 -7.15 3.25 -13.92
CA LEU A 329 -6.95 2.87 -12.51
C LEU A 329 -7.94 3.56 -11.57
N PRO A 330 -8.19 4.90 -11.64
CA PRO A 330 -9.27 5.53 -10.88
C PRO A 330 -10.64 4.94 -11.17
N LEU A 331 -10.92 4.61 -12.44
CA LEU A 331 -12.19 3.98 -12.82
C LEU A 331 -12.35 2.59 -12.18
N VAL A 332 -11.33 1.72 -12.30
CA VAL A 332 -11.31 0.41 -11.64
C VAL A 332 -11.46 0.56 -10.13
N SER A 333 -10.80 1.56 -9.53
CA SER A 333 -10.91 1.85 -8.10
C SER A 333 -12.35 2.19 -7.69
N ILE A 334 -13.02 3.08 -8.41
CA ILE A 334 -14.40 3.46 -8.11
C ILE A 334 -15.35 2.29 -8.36
N LEU A 335 -15.17 1.55 -9.47
CA LEU A 335 -16.00 0.39 -9.80
C LEU A 335 -15.78 -0.79 -8.86
N SER A 336 -14.65 -0.86 -8.15
CA SER A 336 -14.40 -1.90 -7.14
C SER A 336 -15.40 -1.83 -5.97
N MET A 337 -15.96 -0.67 -5.66
CA MET A 337 -16.97 -0.49 -4.62
C MET A 337 -18.28 -1.23 -4.97
N PRO A 338 -19.00 -0.89 -6.06
CA PRO A 338 -20.21 -1.63 -6.42
C PRO A 338 -19.92 -3.10 -6.76
N ALA A 339 -18.74 -3.42 -7.31
CA ALA A 339 -18.35 -4.80 -7.56
C ALA A 339 -18.23 -5.59 -6.26
N SER A 340 -17.56 -5.05 -5.23
CA SER A 340 -17.47 -5.70 -3.92
C SER A 340 -18.87 -5.89 -3.31
N TYR A 341 -19.72 -4.87 -3.35
CA TYR A 341 -21.08 -4.96 -2.84
C TYR A 341 -21.88 -6.09 -3.52
N VAL A 342 -21.85 -6.17 -4.85
CA VAL A 342 -22.60 -7.20 -5.57
C VAL A 342 -22.00 -8.59 -5.33
N LEU A 343 -20.70 -8.74 -5.49
CA LEU A 343 -20.05 -10.05 -5.46
C LEU A 343 -19.98 -10.63 -4.04
N LEU A 344 -19.71 -9.79 -3.03
CA LEU A 344 -19.58 -10.24 -1.64
C LEU A 344 -20.93 -10.22 -0.92
N GLU A 345 -21.65 -9.10 -0.93
CA GLU A 345 -22.79 -8.94 -0.05
C GLU A 345 -24.08 -9.51 -0.65
N LYS A 346 -24.23 -9.52 -1.99
CA LYS A 346 -25.40 -10.11 -2.67
C LYS A 346 -25.18 -11.55 -3.08
N LEU A 347 -24.05 -11.84 -3.76
CA LEU A 347 -23.74 -13.19 -4.22
C LEU A 347 -23.02 -14.04 -3.18
N LYS A 348 -22.45 -13.41 -2.15
CA LYS A 348 -21.74 -14.06 -1.03
C LYS A 348 -20.57 -14.95 -1.48
N TRP A 349 -19.84 -14.53 -2.50
CA TRP A 349 -18.72 -15.33 -3.00
C TRP A 349 -17.53 -15.30 -2.04
N SER A 350 -17.10 -16.46 -1.55
CA SER A 350 -16.00 -16.63 -0.61
C SER A 350 -14.63 -16.18 -1.16
N PHE A 351 -14.48 -16.09 -2.48
CA PHE A 351 -13.29 -15.57 -3.13
C PHE A 351 -13.08 -14.06 -2.92
N VAL A 352 -14.16 -13.30 -2.77
CA VAL A 352 -14.08 -11.83 -2.72
C VAL A 352 -13.29 -11.29 -1.51
N PRO A 353 -13.48 -11.81 -0.27
CA PRO A 353 -12.66 -11.41 0.87
C PRO A 353 -11.17 -11.75 0.72
N GLN A 354 -10.84 -12.80 -0.02
CA GLN A 354 -9.44 -13.17 -0.31
C GLN A 354 -8.83 -12.24 -1.36
N PHE A 355 -9.59 -11.91 -2.41
CA PHE A 355 -9.17 -11.07 -3.51
C PHE A 355 -9.20 -9.57 -3.19
N GLN A 356 -10.01 -9.17 -2.20
CA GLN A 356 -10.08 -7.81 -1.65
C GLN A 356 -10.19 -6.70 -2.72
N PRO A 357 -11.27 -6.65 -3.53
CA PRO A 357 -11.39 -5.70 -4.65
C PRO A 357 -11.19 -4.25 -4.23
N MET A 358 -11.60 -3.89 -3.00
CA MET A 358 -11.49 -2.55 -2.43
C MET A 358 -10.04 -2.07 -2.26
N ARG A 359 -9.05 -2.97 -2.35
CA ARG A 359 -7.63 -2.59 -2.36
C ARG A 359 -7.27 -1.74 -3.60
N ALA A 360 -8.05 -1.82 -4.67
CA ALA A 360 -7.90 -0.96 -5.84
C ALA A 360 -7.99 0.55 -5.52
N LEU A 361 -8.66 0.95 -4.43
CA LEU A 361 -8.80 2.36 -4.04
C LEU A 361 -7.47 3.07 -3.77
N VAL A 362 -6.38 2.34 -3.51
CA VAL A 362 -5.03 2.91 -3.38
C VAL A 362 -4.60 3.62 -4.66
N TYR A 363 -5.03 3.12 -5.84
CA TYR A 363 -4.71 3.74 -7.12
C TYR A 363 -5.43 5.07 -7.32
N LEU A 364 -6.66 5.18 -6.84
CA LEU A 364 -7.38 6.46 -6.88
C LEU A 364 -6.64 7.52 -6.06
N ALA A 365 -6.20 7.17 -4.84
CA ALA A 365 -5.48 8.09 -3.98
C ALA A 365 -4.14 8.53 -4.58
N VAL A 366 -3.32 7.58 -5.07
CA VAL A 366 -1.99 7.93 -5.62
C VAL A 366 -2.08 8.65 -6.95
N VAL A 367 -3.02 8.29 -7.84
CA VAL A 367 -3.23 8.98 -9.12
C VAL A 367 -3.74 10.40 -8.88
N THR A 368 -4.66 10.59 -7.92
CA THR A 368 -5.11 11.94 -7.53
C THR A 368 -3.93 12.79 -7.04
N ALA A 369 -3.10 12.27 -6.12
CA ALA A 369 -1.93 12.98 -5.62
C ALA A 369 -0.92 13.29 -6.74
N LEU A 370 -0.65 12.33 -7.64
CA LEU A 370 0.25 12.50 -8.77
C LEU A 370 -0.23 13.61 -9.73
N LEU A 371 -1.51 13.56 -10.10
CA LEU A 371 -2.09 14.52 -11.05
C LEU A 371 -2.17 15.92 -10.46
N THR A 372 -2.62 16.06 -9.21
CA THR A 372 -2.77 17.37 -8.55
C THR A 372 -1.42 18.01 -8.27
N THR A 373 -0.43 17.25 -7.80
CA THR A 373 0.94 17.77 -7.62
C THR A 373 1.54 18.22 -8.96
N THR A 374 1.38 17.42 -10.01
CA THR A 374 1.88 17.76 -11.36
C THR A 374 1.16 18.99 -11.92
N ALA A 375 -0.16 19.08 -11.76
CA ALA A 375 -0.95 20.24 -12.18
C ALA A 375 -0.51 21.51 -11.44
N GLY A 376 -0.26 21.41 -10.15
CA GLY A 376 0.23 22.51 -9.32
C GLY A 376 1.59 23.03 -9.81
N ILE A 377 2.54 22.15 -10.01
CA ILE A 377 3.89 22.50 -10.50
C ILE A 377 3.80 23.15 -11.89
N LYS A 378 3.00 22.60 -12.81
CA LYS A 378 2.82 23.20 -14.16
C LYS A 378 2.13 24.54 -14.13
N ALA A 379 1.11 24.72 -13.31
CA ALA A 379 0.44 26.01 -13.15
C ALA A 379 1.41 27.10 -12.67
N ILE A 380 2.30 26.75 -11.73
CA ILE A 380 3.36 27.66 -11.27
C ILE A 380 4.34 28.00 -12.41
N GLU A 381 4.73 27.01 -13.23
CA GLU A 381 5.59 27.25 -14.41
C GLU A 381 4.96 28.22 -15.41
N GLU A 382 3.65 28.12 -15.59
CA GLU A 382 2.86 28.98 -16.47
C GLU A 382 2.57 30.37 -15.86
N GLY A 383 3.04 30.62 -14.64
CA GLY A 383 2.79 31.89 -13.93
C GLY A 383 1.43 31.97 -13.24
N ARG A 384 0.64 30.88 -13.23
CA ARG A 384 -0.68 30.81 -12.58
C ARG A 384 -0.55 30.33 -11.13
N PHE A 385 -0.05 31.22 -10.28
CA PHE A 385 0.34 30.86 -8.91
C PHE A 385 -0.83 30.46 -8.01
N GLY A 386 -1.96 31.19 -8.10
CA GLY A 386 -3.15 30.86 -7.33
C GLY A 386 -3.70 29.46 -7.66
N GLU A 387 -3.75 29.13 -8.95
CA GLU A 387 -4.11 27.77 -9.40
C GLU A 387 -3.11 26.74 -8.91
N GLY A 388 -1.80 27.04 -9.03
CA GLY A 388 -0.75 26.14 -8.59
C GLY A 388 -0.82 25.86 -7.09
N LEU A 389 -1.04 26.90 -6.29
CA LEU A 389 -1.22 26.76 -4.85
C LEU A 389 -2.45 25.91 -4.52
N LEU A 390 -3.58 26.15 -5.18
CA LEU A 390 -4.80 25.37 -4.97
C LEU A 390 -4.57 23.87 -5.24
N TRP A 391 -3.94 23.53 -6.38
CA TRP A 391 -3.64 22.14 -6.71
C TRP A 391 -2.71 21.47 -5.69
N LEU A 392 -1.68 22.19 -5.21
CA LEU A 392 -0.76 21.64 -4.18
C LEU A 392 -1.45 21.49 -2.82
N LEU A 393 -2.32 22.42 -2.45
CA LEU A 393 -3.15 22.28 -1.24
C LEU A 393 -4.05 21.05 -1.33
N VAL A 394 -4.68 20.86 -2.48
CA VAL A 394 -5.51 19.69 -2.75
C VAL A 394 -4.68 18.41 -2.70
N ALA A 395 -3.50 18.38 -3.34
CA ALA A 395 -2.60 17.23 -3.32
C ALA A 395 -2.20 16.80 -1.91
N PHE A 396 -1.99 17.78 -1.03
CA PHE A 396 -1.56 17.51 0.34
C PHE A 396 -2.72 17.18 1.27
N ALA A 397 -3.84 17.90 1.15
CA ALA A 397 -4.94 17.83 2.11
C ALA A 397 -5.91 16.67 1.85
N ILE A 398 -6.22 16.36 0.58
CA ILE A 398 -7.32 15.48 0.22
C ILE A 398 -7.02 13.99 0.40
N PRO A 399 -5.86 13.43 -0.01
CA PRO A 399 -5.71 11.98 -0.06
C PRO A 399 -5.79 11.29 1.29
N THR A 400 -5.71 12.01 2.38
CA THR A 400 -5.44 11.41 3.69
C THR A 400 -6.65 11.14 4.55
N GLU A 401 -7.79 11.84 4.38
CA GLU A 401 -9.00 11.57 5.19
C GLU A 401 -10.27 12.17 4.59
N ALA A 402 -11.42 11.49 4.81
CA ALA A 402 -12.76 12.01 4.48
C ALA A 402 -13.09 13.35 5.18
N ARG A 403 -12.35 13.72 6.23
CA ARG A 403 -12.54 14.96 6.99
C ARG A 403 -12.33 16.24 6.18
N VAL A 404 -11.56 16.17 5.09
CA VAL A 404 -11.33 17.34 4.23
C VAL A 404 -12.60 17.76 3.48
N LEU A 405 -13.43 16.80 3.08
CA LEU A 405 -14.75 17.07 2.53
C LEU A 405 -15.63 17.89 3.48
N HIS A 406 -15.56 17.58 4.79
CA HIS A 406 -16.30 18.32 5.81
C HIS A 406 -15.86 19.76 5.98
N ILE A 407 -14.63 20.10 5.57
CA ILE A 407 -14.13 21.47 5.62
C ILE A 407 -14.59 22.29 4.41
N LEU A 408 -14.64 21.64 3.24
CA LEU A 408 -15.11 22.29 2.01
C LEU A 408 -16.62 22.50 2.00
N VAL A 409 -17.36 21.73 2.79
CA VAL A 409 -18.83 21.87 2.93
C VAL A 409 -19.16 22.29 4.37
N PRO A 410 -19.46 23.58 4.63
CA PRO A 410 -19.61 24.14 5.99
C PRO A 410 -20.66 23.47 6.87
N ARG A 411 -21.63 22.75 6.33
CA ARG A 411 -22.64 21.99 7.11
C ARG A 411 -22.08 20.74 7.79
N LEU A 412 -20.84 20.36 7.48
CA LEU A 412 -20.16 19.19 8.04
C LEU A 412 -19.04 19.58 9.01
N SER A 413 -19.15 20.78 9.60
CA SER A 413 -18.10 21.56 10.26
C SER A 413 -17.60 21.09 11.63
N SER A 414 -18.00 19.91 12.14
CA SER A 414 -17.56 19.46 13.48
C SER A 414 -16.18 18.81 13.54
N LEU A 415 -15.44 18.72 12.42
CA LEU A 415 -14.16 18.03 12.35
C LEU A 415 -13.06 18.96 11.86
N ALA A 416 -12.28 19.50 12.80
CA ALA A 416 -11.09 20.29 12.49
C ALA A 416 -10.04 19.50 11.66
N ILE A 417 -9.42 20.17 10.67
CA ILE A 417 -8.17 19.65 10.08
C ILE A 417 -7.19 19.46 11.24
N PRO A 418 -6.47 18.34 11.33
CA PRO A 418 -5.38 18.21 12.28
C PRO A 418 -4.46 19.44 12.15
N GLU A 419 -4.17 20.09 13.27
CA GLU A 419 -3.45 21.37 13.31
C GLU A 419 -2.12 21.33 12.55
N ILE A 420 -1.51 20.17 12.49
CA ILE A 420 -0.27 19.89 11.77
C ILE A 420 -0.42 20.04 10.26
N ARG A 421 -1.48 19.48 9.66
CA ARG A 421 -1.74 19.63 8.22
C ARG A 421 -1.95 21.10 7.88
N ARG A 422 -2.69 21.80 8.72
CA ARG A 422 -2.88 23.24 8.61
C ARG A 422 -1.54 23.99 8.63
N ARG A 423 -0.62 23.66 9.55
CA ARG A 423 0.70 24.27 9.62
C ARG A 423 1.58 23.94 8.41
N VAL A 424 1.57 22.68 7.94
CA VAL A 424 2.31 22.27 6.73
C VAL A 424 1.74 22.98 5.50
N VAL A 425 0.42 23.08 5.35
CA VAL A 425 -0.23 23.83 4.28
C VAL A 425 0.19 25.31 4.33
N LEU A 426 0.24 25.93 5.51
CA LEU A 426 0.70 27.31 5.68
C LEU A 426 2.18 27.48 5.31
N VAL A 427 3.05 26.56 5.74
CA VAL A 427 4.48 26.57 5.38
C VAL A 427 4.67 26.40 3.86
N MET A 428 3.95 25.48 3.25
CA MET A 428 3.98 25.30 1.79
C MET A 428 3.45 26.54 1.06
N GLY A 429 2.37 27.13 1.55
CA GLY A 429 1.81 28.37 1.00
C GLY A 429 2.80 29.53 1.11
N PHE A 430 3.43 29.71 2.27
CA PHE A 430 4.45 30.73 2.48
C PHE A 430 5.69 30.53 1.59
N ALA A 431 6.19 29.30 1.49
CA ALA A 431 7.33 28.96 0.65
C ALA A 431 7.03 29.17 -0.84
N LEU A 432 5.79 28.86 -1.27
CA LEU A 432 5.31 29.13 -2.61
C LEU A 432 5.24 30.66 -2.87
N PHE A 433 4.67 31.41 -1.94
CA PHE A 433 4.58 32.87 -2.01
C PHE A 433 5.98 33.50 -2.07
N ALA A 434 6.92 33.04 -1.25
CA ALA A 434 8.30 33.51 -1.28
C ALA A 434 8.96 33.22 -2.65
N SER A 435 8.73 32.05 -3.26
CA SER A 435 9.25 31.73 -4.60
C SER A 435 8.70 32.64 -5.69
N VAL A 436 7.43 33.06 -5.55
CA VAL A 436 6.79 34.06 -6.44
C VAL A 436 7.45 35.41 -6.29
N ALA A 437 7.60 35.90 -5.06
CA ALA A 437 8.18 37.20 -4.76
C ALA A 437 9.63 37.30 -5.26
N PHE A 438 10.43 36.25 -5.11
CA PHE A 438 11.80 36.20 -5.63
C PHE A 438 11.88 36.12 -7.15
N ARG A 439 10.90 35.50 -7.82
CA ARG A 439 10.83 35.45 -9.29
C ARG A 439 10.58 36.82 -9.90
N ALA A 440 9.71 37.62 -9.27
CA ALA A 440 9.41 38.98 -9.70
C ALA A 440 10.62 39.94 -9.66
N GLN A 441 11.63 39.61 -8.86
CA GLN A 441 12.84 40.43 -8.69
C GLN A 441 14.02 40.04 -9.61
N GLY A 442 13.83 39.21 -10.64
CA GLY A 442 14.91 38.80 -11.58
C GLY A 442 15.97 37.84 -11.01
N ARG A 443 16.08 37.75 -9.69
CA ARG A 443 16.96 36.79 -8.96
C ARG A 443 16.31 35.41 -8.75
N GLY A 444 15.09 35.22 -9.27
CA GLY A 444 14.18 34.14 -8.87
C GLY A 444 14.57 32.73 -9.25
N LYS A 445 15.38 32.47 -10.30
CA LYS A 445 15.60 31.08 -10.77
C LYS A 445 16.35 30.21 -9.77
N ARG A 446 17.38 30.72 -9.11
CA ARG A 446 18.14 29.95 -8.09
C ARG A 446 17.32 29.76 -6.82
N TRP A 447 16.69 30.81 -6.33
CA TRP A 447 15.86 30.77 -5.12
C TRP A 447 14.58 29.95 -5.29
N ALA A 448 13.98 29.93 -6.49
CA ALA A 448 12.83 29.05 -6.77
C ALA A 448 13.19 27.57 -6.61
N GLY A 449 14.38 27.15 -7.01
CA GLY A 449 14.86 25.79 -6.80
C GLY A 449 15.04 25.45 -5.32
N VAL A 450 15.70 26.34 -4.55
CA VAL A 450 15.88 26.19 -3.10
C VAL A 450 14.54 26.15 -2.37
N THR A 451 13.61 27.03 -2.73
CA THR A 451 12.28 27.08 -2.11
C THR A 451 11.48 25.83 -2.42
N LEU A 452 11.54 25.32 -3.67
CA LEU A 452 10.88 24.08 -4.04
C LEU A 452 11.46 22.89 -3.26
N ALA A 453 12.79 22.81 -3.12
CA ALA A 453 13.44 21.81 -2.29
C ALA A 453 13.00 21.93 -0.82
N ALA A 454 12.97 23.12 -0.27
CA ALA A 454 12.49 23.36 1.09
C ALA A 454 11.03 22.95 1.28
N CYS A 455 10.14 23.24 0.31
CA CYS A 455 8.74 22.80 0.33
C CYS A 455 8.61 21.27 0.34
N VAL A 456 9.48 20.57 -0.39
CA VAL A 456 9.47 19.10 -0.46
C VAL A 456 10.02 18.48 0.82
N LEU A 457 11.11 19.05 1.37
CA LEU A 457 11.81 18.45 2.51
C LEU A 457 11.22 18.84 3.87
N ALA A 458 10.75 20.08 4.03
CA ALA A 458 10.21 20.55 5.31
C ALA A 458 9.07 19.69 5.87
N PRO A 459 8.10 19.18 5.07
CA PRO A 459 7.05 18.31 5.58
C PRO A 459 7.56 17.05 6.29
N PHE A 460 8.63 16.43 5.84
CA PHE A 460 9.19 15.24 6.51
C PHE A 460 9.55 15.54 7.96
N PHE A 461 10.23 16.65 8.21
CA PHE A 461 10.68 17.02 9.55
C PHE A 461 9.54 17.60 10.41
N LEU A 462 8.67 18.40 9.81
CA LEU A 462 7.55 19.01 10.53
C LEU A 462 6.52 17.96 10.94
N LEU A 463 6.17 17.02 10.06
CA LEU A 463 5.23 15.96 10.38
C LEU A 463 5.81 14.96 11.39
N GLY A 464 7.09 14.61 11.24
CA GLY A 464 7.80 13.74 12.15
C GLY A 464 7.85 14.27 13.58
N ARG A 465 8.13 15.56 13.75
CA ARG A 465 8.29 16.18 15.08
C ARG A 465 7.00 16.22 15.92
N TYR A 466 5.85 16.25 15.28
CA TYR A 466 4.58 16.43 15.99
C TYR A 466 3.90 15.12 16.41
N GLY A 467 4.41 13.95 16.02
CA GLY A 467 4.00 12.63 16.53
C GLY A 467 2.54 12.22 16.33
N LYS A 468 1.70 13.07 15.71
CA LYS A 468 0.25 12.88 15.62
C LYS A 468 -0.28 12.52 14.23
N VAL A 469 0.57 12.44 13.22
CA VAL A 469 0.15 12.14 11.86
C VAL A 469 0.81 10.84 11.44
N ASN A 470 0.08 9.74 11.53
CA ASN A 470 0.49 8.39 11.09
C ASN A 470 1.87 7.93 11.60
N GLN A 471 2.40 8.52 12.65
CA GLN A 471 3.47 7.93 13.42
C GLN A 471 2.81 7.06 14.48
N PHE A 472 2.83 5.81 14.22
CA PHE A 472 2.36 4.81 15.15
C PHE A 472 3.45 4.63 16.20
N ALA A 473 3.13 4.89 17.46
CA ALA A 473 4.04 4.55 18.56
C ALA A 473 4.33 3.03 18.49
N PRO A 474 5.57 2.61 18.74
CA PRO A 474 5.86 1.19 18.89
C PRO A 474 4.91 0.58 19.92
N ARG A 475 4.17 -0.46 19.53
CA ARG A 475 3.26 -1.15 20.44
C ARG A 475 3.96 -2.16 21.34
N ASN A 476 5.23 -2.45 21.02
CA ASN A 476 6.03 -3.36 21.82
C ASN A 476 6.62 -2.63 23.03
N SER A 477 6.23 -3.06 24.23
CA SER A 477 6.75 -2.51 25.47
C SER A 477 7.98 -3.29 25.96
N PRO A 478 8.88 -2.67 26.75
CA PRO A 478 10.01 -3.40 27.37
C PRO A 478 9.57 -4.59 28.20
N GLU A 479 8.41 -4.52 28.84
CA GLU A 479 7.81 -5.59 29.62
C GLU A 479 7.44 -6.79 28.74
N LEU A 480 6.80 -6.52 27.57
CA LEU A 480 6.44 -7.56 26.60
C LEU A 480 7.68 -8.17 25.96
N GLU A 481 8.71 -7.37 25.67
CA GLU A 481 10.01 -7.87 25.18
C GLU A 481 10.71 -8.74 26.22
N GLY A 482 10.65 -8.34 27.51
CA GLY A 482 11.19 -9.14 28.61
C GLY A 482 10.48 -10.48 28.74
N LEU A 483 9.15 -10.49 28.69
CA LEU A 483 8.33 -11.70 28.70
C LEU A 483 8.65 -12.62 27.50
N ALA A 484 8.70 -12.07 26.29
CA ALA A 484 8.99 -12.84 25.10
C ALA A 484 10.40 -13.45 25.13
N ARG A 485 11.38 -12.72 25.62
CA ARG A 485 12.76 -13.19 25.77
C ARG A 485 12.86 -14.33 26.79
N TRP A 486 12.22 -14.17 27.95
CA TRP A 486 12.12 -15.24 28.94
C TRP A 486 11.46 -16.50 28.37
N ALA A 487 10.29 -16.35 27.76
CA ALA A 487 9.58 -17.49 27.17
C ALA A 487 10.43 -18.22 26.13
N ARG A 488 11.14 -17.48 25.27
CA ARG A 488 12.01 -18.05 24.23
C ARG A 488 13.16 -18.86 24.80
N SER A 489 13.75 -18.45 25.94
CA SER A 489 14.92 -19.11 26.55
C SER A 489 14.57 -20.17 27.58
N SER A 490 13.43 -20.05 28.27
CA SER A 490 13.14 -20.83 29.50
C SER A 490 11.96 -21.79 29.34
N THR A 491 11.27 -21.80 28.20
CA THR A 491 10.13 -22.69 27.99
C THR A 491 10.31 -23.61 26.77
N PRO A 492 9.63 -24.76 26.69
CA PRO A 492 9.66 -25.66 25.53
C PRO A 492 9.23 -24.92 24.23
N LYS A 493 9.81 -25.33 23.07
CA LYS A 493 9.50 -24.72 21.78
C LYS A 493 8.03 -24.89 21.35
N ASP A 494 7.39 -25.94 21.79
CA ASP A 494 5.99 -26.29 21.53
C ASP A 494 5.02 -25.80 22.59
N ALA A 495 5.50 -25.04 23.59
CA ALA A 495 4.68 -24.50 24.67
C ALA A 495 3.56 -23.57 24.12
N VAL A 496 2.37 -23.72 24.70
CA VAL A 496 1.17 -22.92 24.38
C VAL A 496 0.86 -21.96 25.51
N PHE A 497 0.80 -20.69 25.16
CA PHE A 497 0.48 -19.59 26.08
C PHE A 497 -0.95 -19.11 25.87
N LEU A 498 -1.60 -18.70 26.96
CA LEU A 498 -2.88 -18.00 26.93
C LEU A 498 -2.77 -16.68 27.70
N PHE A 499 -3.34 -15.62 27.14
CA PHE A 499 -3.47 -14.29 27.75
C PHE A 499 -4.95 -14.01 28.04
N PRO A 500 -5.52 -14.53 29.13
CA PRO A 500 -6.95 -14.42 29.38
C PRO A 500 -7.43 -12.97 29.60
N ASP A 501 -6.55 -12.09 30.07
CA ASP A 501 -6.85 -10.67 30.31
C ASP A 501 -6.70 -9.78 29.08
N ALA A 502 -6.16 -10.31 27.97
CA ALA A 502 -5.81 -9.46 26.83
C ALA A 502 -7.03 -8.96 26.04
N GLY A 503 -8.16 -9.68 26.05
CA GLY A 503 -9.32 -9.31 25.24
C GLY A 503 -8.92 -9.03 23.79
N HIS A 504 -9.16 -7.81 23.33
CA HIS A 504 -8.82 -7.37 21.96
C HIS A 504 -7.42 -6.77 21.82
N ASP A 505 -6.58 -6.84 22.87
CA ASP A 505 -5.21 -6.34 22.81
C ASP A 505 -4.37 -7.18 21.84
N ILE A 506 -3.32 -6.57 21.31
CA ILE A 506 -2.41 -7.20 20.36
C ILE A 506 -1.16 -7.80 21.01
N ASP A 507 -0.98 -7.61 22.32
CA ASP A 507 0.19 -8.13 23.05
C ASP A 507 0.40 -9.63 22.85
N PRO A 508 -0.65 -10.50 22.85
CA PRO A 508 -0.47 -11.92 22.56
C PRO A 508 0.10 -12.21 21.18
N THR A 509 -0.27 -11.40 20.17
CA THR A 509 0.20 -11.57 18.79
C THR A 509 1.65 -11.12 18.64
N ILE A 510 2.04 -10.02 19.28
CA ILE A 510 3.44 -9.55 19.33
C ILE A 510 4.30 -10.57 20.08
N PHE A 511 3.80 -11.09 21.22
CA PHE A 511 4.46 -12.13 21.99
C PHE A 511 4.72 -13.37 21.13
N ARG A 512 3.70 -13.89 20.42
CA ARG A 512 3.87 -15.04 19.50
C ARG A 512 5.05 -14.83 18.55
N ALA A 513 5.09 -13.69 17.88
CA ALA A 513 6.10 -13.37 16.89
C ALA A 513 7.50 -13.19 17.50
N ALA A 514 7.60 -12.63 18.71
CA ALA A 514 8.87 -12.36 19.38
C ALA A 514 9.40 -13.58 20.16
N ALA A 515 8.53 -14.29 20.85
CA ALA A 515 8.88 -15.47 21.66
C ALA A 515 9.03 -16.76 20.83
N LEU A 516 8.43 -16.81 19.64
CA LEU A 516 8.27 -18.03 18.82
C LEU A 516 7.62 -19.18 19.64
N ARG A 517 6.58 -18.82 20.41
CA ARG A 517 5.76 -19.73 21.20
C ARG A 517 4.31 -19.63 20.75
N ALA A 518 3.62 -20.75 20.75
CA ALA A 518 2.22 -20.80 20.35
C ALA A 518 1.36 -19.98 21.33
N VAL A 519 0.39 -19.27 20.77
CA VAL A 519 -0.69 -18.63 21.52
C VAL A 519 -1.98 -19.39 21.23
N TYR A 520 -2.69 -19.83 22.27
CA TYR A 520 -3.89 -20.63 22.12
C TYR A 520 -4.93 -19.96 21.23
N VAL A 521 -5.19 -18.69 21.48
CA VAL A 521 -6.01 -17.80 20.64
C VAL A 521 -5.70 -16.35 20.97
N ASP A 522 -5.79 -15.50 19.98
CA ASP A 522 -5.71 -14.03 20.11
C ASP A 522 -6.65 -13.34 19.12
N TRP A 523 -6.93 -12.06 19.38
CA TRP A 523 -7.84 -11.31 18.55
C TRP A 523 -7.30 -11.05 17.14
N LYS A 524 -6.03 -10.69 17.00
CA LYS A 524 -5.45 -10.30 15.70
C LYS A 524 -5.38 -11.44 14.68
N SER A 525 -5.30 -12.69 15.15
CA SER A 525 -5.35 -13.89 14.29
C SER A 525 -6.64 -14.01 13.48
N ASN A 526 -7.70 -13.24 13.83
CA ASN A 526 -8.94 -13.18 13.06
C ASN A 526 -8.73 -12.78 11.58
N GLY A 527 -7.62 -12.17 11.22
CA GLY A 527 -7.28 -11.84 9.83
C GLY A 527 -7.33 -13.05 8.89
N GLN A 528 -7.09 -14.26 9.39
CA GLN A 528 -7.19 -15.52 8.64
C GLN A 528 -8.63 -15.96 8.33
N VAL A 529 -9.63 -15.39 9.00
CA VAL A 529 -11.06 -15.68 8.75
C VAL A 529 -11.46 -15.38 7.29
N ASN A 530 -10.73 -14.47 6.63
CA ASN A 530 -10.95 -14.15 5.22
C ASN A 530 -10.56 -15.28 4.26
N PHE A 531 -9.70 -16.21 4.70
CA PHE A 531 -9.07 -17.20 3.83
C PHE A 531 -9.62 -18.62 4.05
N PHE A 532 -9.73 -19.08 5.29
CA PHE A 532 -9.99 -20.48 5.60
C PHE A 532 -11.23 -20.67 6.48
N ARG A 533 -12.16 -21.49 6.00
CA ARG A 533 -13.39 -21.84 6.73
C ARG A 533 -13.11 -22.61 8.02
N ASP A 534 -12.26 -23.62 7.95
CA ASP A 534 -11.95 -24.48 9.11
C ASP A 534 -11.15 -23.71 10.17
N PHE A 535 -10.27 -22.80 9.73
CA PHE A 535 -9.61 -21.85 10.64
C PHE A 535 -10.65 -20.96 11.33
N THR A 536 -11.62 -20.42 10.59
CA THR A 536 -12.68 -19.54 11.11
C THR A 536 -13.43 -20.23 12.25
N ARG A 537 -13.85 -21.49 12.04
CA ARG A 537 -14.58 -22.28 13.04
C ARG A 537 -13.75 -22.57 14.28
N GLU A 538 -12.52 -23.02 14.09
CA GLU A 538 -11.62 -23.34 15.19
C GLU A 538 -11.22 -22.10 15.97
N TRP A 539 -10.83 -21.02 15.30
CA TRP A 539 -10.50 -19.74 15.94
C TRP A 539 -11.69 -19.21 16.75
N TRP A 540 -12.90 -19.23 16.18
CA TRP A 540 -14.11 -18.75 16.86
C TRP A 540 -14.47 -19.61 18.06
N ARG A 541 -14.37 -20.94 17.93
CA ARG A 541 -14.56 -21.85 19.04
C ARG A 541 -13.61 -21.55 20.19
N ARG A 542 -12.31 -21.46 19.91
CA ARG A 542 -11.30 -21.12 20.93
C ARG A 542 -11.54 -19.76 21.54
N TRP A 543 -11.87 -18.76 20.71
CA TRP A 543 -12.17 -17.40 21.18
C TRP A 543 -13.36 -17.40 22.13
N GLN A 544 -14.46 -18.02 21.78
CA GLN A 544 -15.65 -18.13 22.64
C GLN A 544 -15.34 -18.85 23.95
N THR A 545 -14.58 -19.95 23.90
CA THR A 545 -14.21 -20.69 25.11
C THR A 545 -13.45 -19.82 26.12
N VAL A 546 -12.57 -18.92 25.64
CA VAL A 546 -11.74 -18.09 26.51
C VAL A 546 -12.40 -16.76 26.87
N SER A 547 -13.18 -16.17 25.94
CA SER A 547 -13.75 -14.83 26.10
C SER A 547 -15.18 -14.81 26.66
N SER A 548 -15.82 -15.97 26.81
CA SER A 548 -17.20 -16.06 27.33
C SER A 548 -17.36 -15.58 28.76
N HIS A 549 -16.29 -15.69 29.55
CA HIS A 549 -16.26 -15.26 30.95
C HIS A 549 -14.97 -14.46 31.23
N PRO A 550 -14.98 -13.50 32.14
CA PRO A 550 -13.76 -12.91 32.67
C PRO A 550 -12.84 -14.01 33.24
N PHE A 551 -11.54 -13.77 33.22
CA PHE A 551 -10.60 -14.70 33.84
C PHE A 551 -10.97 -14.97 35.29
N ASP A 552 -11.14 -16.26 35.64
CA ASP A 552 -11.42 -16.72 36.99
C ASP A 552 -10.43 -17.81 37.39
N PRO A 553 -9.62 -17.59 38.42
CA PRO A 553 -8.67 -18.59 38.91
C PRO A 553 -9.31 -19.94 39.33
N ARG A 554 -10.61 -20.00 39.53
CA ARG A 554 -11.32 -21.24 39.88
C ARG A 554 -11.50 -22.21 38.71
N HIS A 555 -11.33 -21.75 37.48
CA HIS A 555 -11.48 -22.58 36.26
C HIS A 555 -10.15 -23.03 35.66
N LEU A 556 -9.09 -23.17 36.47
CA LEU A 556 -7.75 -23.52 35.98
C LEU A 556 -7.66 -24.93 35.37
N GLU A 557 -8.48 -25.89 35.83
CA GLU A 557 -8.53 -27.24 35.28
C GLU A 557 -8.99 -27.23 33.80
N ASP A 558 -9.88 -26.31 33.44
CA ASP A 558 -10.36 -26.17 32.07
C ASP A 558 -9.21 -25.83 31.11
N TYR A 559 -8.28 -24.96 31.53
CA TYR A 559 -7.15 -24.57 30.68
C TYR A 559 -6.18 -25.71 30.40
N SER A 560 -5.95 -26.60 31.37
CA SER A 560 -5.15 -27.81 31.17
C SER A 560 -5.78 -28.73 30.13
N SER A 561 -7.10 -28.92 30.20
CA SER A 561 -7.85 -29.77 29.27
C SER A 561 -7.81 -29.22 27.82
N LEU A 562 -7.64 -27.89 27.65
CA LEU A 562 -7.48 -27.24 26.37
C LEU A 562 -6.06 -27.34 25.80
N GLY A 563 -5.11 -27.92 26.55
CA GLY A 563 -3.72 -28.07 26.15
C GLY A 563 -2.91 -26.79 26.26
N ILE A 564 -3.26 -25.89 27.20
CA ILE A 564 -2.53 -24.68 27.53
C ILE A 564 -1.46 -25.00 28.55
N ASP A 565 -0.22 -24.56 28.31
CA ASP A 565 0.91 -24.85 29.19
C ASP A 565 1.18 -23.69 30.16
N TYR A 566 0.98 -22.45 29.71
CA TYR A 566 1.25 -21.24 30.51
C TYR A 566 0.12 -20.22 30.41
N LEU A 567 -0.22 -19.62 31.57
CA LEU A 567 -1.12 -18.48 31.67
C LEU A 567 -0.32 -17.19 31.88
N VAL A 568 -0.61 -16.16 31.11
CA VAL A 568 -0.05 -14.82 31.25
C VAL A 568 -1.16 -13.88 31.69
N VAL A 569 -1.09 -13.43 32.93
CA VAL A 569 -2.09 -12.56 33.53
C VAL A 569 -1.49 -11.21 33.91
N GLN A 570 -2.36 -10.21 34.11
CA GLN A 570 -1.94 -8.95 34.71
C GLN A 570 -1.60 -9.16 36.21
N PRO A 571 -0.67 -8.39 36.81
CA PRO A 571 -0.33 -8.52 38.22
C PRO A 571 -1.53 -8.32 39.17
N SER A 572 -2.57 -7.60 38.75
CA SER A 572 -3.85 -7.45 39.50
C SER A 572 -4.63 -8.77 39.60
N HIS A 573 -4.35 -9.74 38.77
CA HIS A 573 -5.02 -11.05 38.71
C HIS A 573 -4.09 -12.19 39.13
N HIS A 574 -3.24 -11.94 40.14
CA HIS A 574 -2.40 -13.00 40.71
C HIS A 574 -3.25 -14.20 41.18
N ILE A 575 -2.76 -15.39 40.90
CA ILE A 575 -3.39 -16.65 41.28
C ILE A 575 -2.92 -16.99 42.71
N PRO A 576 -3.82 -16.98 43.71
CA PRO A 576 -3.44 -17.27 45.09
C PRO A 576 -2.81 -18.67 45.25
N GLY A 577 -1.62 -18.74 45.84
CA GLY A 577 -0.88 -19.98 46.01
C GLY A 577 -0.17 -20.50 44.79
N GLY A 578 -0.33 -19.87 43.64
CA GLY A 578 0.39 -20.24 42.40
C GLY A 578 1.85 -19.82 42.44
N GLU A 579 2.74 -20.69 41.98
CA GLU A 579 4.15 -20.35 41.78
C GLU A 579 4.32 -19.55 40.49
N VAL A 580 4.95 -18.37 40.61
CA VAL A 580 5.18 -17.46 39.49
C VAL A 580 6.45 -17.84 38.76
N GLU A 581 6.37 -18.26 37.52
CA GLU A 581 7.51 -18.61 36.66
C GLU A 581 8.25 -17.36 36.14
N PHE A 582 7.52 -16.28 35.89
CA PHE A 582 8.08 -15.00 35.47
C PHE A 582 7.16 -13.86 35.88
N GLU A 583 7.75 -12.75 36.31
CA GLU A 583 7.01 -11.55 36.67
C GLU A 583 7.75 -10.27 36.26
N ASN A 584 6.97 -9.28 35.82
CA ASN A 584 7.41 -7.90 35.66
C ASN A 584 6.24 -6.93 36.00
N SER A 585 6.43 -5.65 35.76
CA SER A 585 5.41 -4.64 36.10
C SER A 585 4.05 -4.81 35.37
N ARG A 586 3.98 -5.60 34.29
CA ARG A 586 2.78 -5.76 33.46
C ARG A 586 2.26 -7.19 33.35
N TYR A 587 3.09 -8.19 33.58
CA TYR A 587 2.74 -9.60 33.38
C TYR A 587 3.24 -10.47 34.51
N ALA A 588 2.40 -11.43 34.92
CA ALA A 588 2.77 -12.57 35.74
C ALA A 588 2.46 -13.86 34.99
N VAL A 589 3.37 -14.84 34.99
CA VAL A 589 3.25 -16.10 34.26
C VAL A 589 3.21 -17.28 35.21
N TYR A 590 2.28 -18.18 34.96
CA TYR A 590 2.06 -19.41 35.74
C TYR A 590 2.09 -20.62 34.83
N ALA A 591 2.75 -21.69 35.26
CA ALA A 591 2.65 -23.00 34.60
C ALA A 591 1.34 -23.70 35.01
N VAL A 592 0.48 -24.01 34.02
CA VAL A 592 -0.86 -24.60 34.29
C VAL A 592 -0.76 -25.92 35.05
N LYS A 593 0.24 -26.72 34.78
CA LYS A 593 0.47 -28.01 35.49
C LYS A 593 0.67 -27.86 37.00
N GLN A 594 1.28 -26.76 37.43
CA GLN A 594 1.51 -26.48 38.86
C GLN A 594 0.24 -25.97 39.55
N LEU A 595 -0.68 -25.40 38.79
CA LEU A 595 -1.93 -24.86 39.29
C LEU A 595 -3.00 -25.93 39.55
N ASN A 596 -2.94 -27.07 38.86
CA ASN A 596 -3.91 -28.17 38.99
C ASN A 596 -4.00 -28.78 40.40
N GLY A 597 -3.02 -28.54 41.28
CA GLY A 597 -3.03 -28.96 42.68
C GLY A 597 -3.60 -27.93 43.67
N LEU A 598 -3.91 -26.70 43.20
CA LEU A 598 -4.34 -25.59 44.07
C LEU A 598 -5.84 -25.41 44.12
N VAL A 599 -6.61 -26.04 43.23
CA VAL A 599 -8.08 -25.99 43.25
C VAL A 599 -8.58 -26.89 44.35
N PRO A 600 -9.20 -26.35 45.44
CA PRO A 600 -9.85 -27.22 46.42
C PRO A 600 -11.00 -27.93 45.71
N ALA A 601 -11.05 -29.26 45.85
CA ALA A 601 -12.23 -30.03 45.48
C ALA A 601 -13.43 -29.47 46.28
N GLY A 602 -14.21 -28.62 45.59
CA GLY A 602 -15.42 -28.01 46.16
C GLY A 602 -16.59 -28.96 46.08
#